data_50da0bbefdd55c249db4c5577f84ab7d
#
_entry.id   50da0bbefdd55c249db4c5577f84ab7d
#
_cell.length_a   1.000
_cell.length_b   1.000
_cell.length_c   1.000
_cell.angle_alpha   90.00
_cell.angle_beta   90.00
_cell.angle_gamma   90.00
#
_symmetry.space_group_name_H-M   'P 1'
#
loop_
_entity.id
_entity.type
_entity.pdbx_description
1 polymer ?
#
loop_
_entity_poly.entity_id
_entity_poly.type
_entity_poly.pdbx_seq_one_letter_code
_entity_poly.pdbx_strand_id
1 'polypeptide(L)'
;MKFIDNSDSAKQAINDAGVRFLFQACLLVEGQAVALATVQTARLRNSIDHTVDEDELIGYVGSNVEYAVYVEFGTGEFAENGQGRKGGWVYQDPSGEWFFTWGQEPQPYLRPAFRQNKGRIEALAKEIFGGL
;
A
#
# COMPACT_ATOMS: atom_id res chain seq x y z
N MET A 1 4.30 -52.18 8.24
CA MET A 1 4.60 -50.76 8.30
C MET A 1 3.33 -49.97 8.00
N LYS A 2 3.03 -49.01 8.83
CA LYS A 2 1.85 -48.17 8.67
C LYS A 2 2.26 -46.81 8.10
N PHE A 3 1.70 -46.43 6.97
CA PHE A 3 1.95 -45.14 6.34
C PHE A 3 0.82 -44.19 6.72
N ILE A 4 1.19 -42.98 7.19
CA ILE A 4 0.23 -41.93 7.53
C ILE A 4 0.49 -40.76 6.61
N ASP A 5 -0.54 -40.31 5.86
CA ASP A 5 -0.48 -39.15 5.00
C ASP A 5 -0.90 -37.90 5.80
N ASN A 6 0.06 -37.00 6.04
CA ASN A 6 -0.17 -35.75 6.74
C ASN A 6 -0.23 -34.54 5.80
N SER A 7 -0.46 -34.75 4.49
CA SER A 7 -0.42 -33.70 3.48
C SER A 7 -1.44 -32.59 3.76
N ASP A 8 -2.64 -32.92 4.26
CA ASP A 8 -3.65 -31.92 4.59
C ASP A 8 -3.23 -31.04 5.77
N SER A 9 -2.61 -31.67 6.80
CA SER A 9 -2.07 -30.90 7.94
C SER A 9 -0.92 -30.00 7.52
N ALA A 10 -0.05 -30.46 6.61
CA ALA A 10 1.05 -29.66 6.09
C ALA A 10 0.53 -28.47 5.26
N LYS A 11 -0.48 -28.69 4.42
CA LYS A 11 -1.11 -27.63 3.63
C LYS A 11 -1.75 -26.58 4.54
N GLN A 12 -2.42 -27.01 5.60
CA GLN A 12 -3.05 -26.12 6.56
C GLN A 12 -1.99 -25.28 7.29
N ALA A 13 -0.89 -25.89 7.69
CA ALA A 13 0.21 -25.18 8.36
C ALA A 13 0.83 -24.13 7.45
N ILE A 14 1.04 -24.45 6.18
CA ILE A 14 1.58 -23.50 5.19
C ILE A 14 0.59 -22.36 4.96
N ASN A 15 -0.69 -22.67 4.82
CA ASN A 15 -1.72 -21.65 4.63
C ASN A 15 -1.80 -20.70 5.83
N ASP A 16 -1.81 -21.22 7.05
CA ASP A 16 -1.85 -20.43 8.27
C ASP A 16 -0.62 -19.53 8.40
N ALA A 17 0.55 -20.05 8.04
CA ALA A 17 1.78 -19.28 8.00
C ALA A 17 1.71 -18.15 6.96
N GLY A 18 1.15 -18.45 5.79
CA GLY A 18 0.96 -17.46 4.73
C GLY A 18 0.06 -16.32 5.15
N VAL A 19 -1.06 -16.62 5.79
CA VAL A 19 -2.00 -15.62 6.30
C VAL A 19 -1.32 -14.75 7.37
N ARG A 20 -0.62 -15.37 8.31
CA ARG A 20 0.11 -14.65 9.37
C ARG A 20 1.19 -13.74 8.78
N PHE A 21 1.94 -14.22 7.79
CA PHE A 21 2.94 -13.44 7.09
C PHE A 21 2.32 -12.22 6.43
N LEU A 22 1.21 -12.41 5.69
CA LEU A 22 0.56 -11.31 4.98
C LEU A 22 0.04 -10.23 5.93
N PHE A 23 -0.58 -10.60 7.03
CA PHE A 23 -1.03 -9.61 8.03
C PHE A 23 0.13 -8.80 8.58
N GLN A 24 1.22 -9.46 8.95
CA GLN A 24 2.38 -8.77 9.51
C GLN A 24 3.10 -7.90 8.47
N ALA A 25 3.25 -8.40 7.24
CA ALA A 25 3.84 -7.63 6.14
C ALA A 25 3.00 -6.40 5.81
N CYS A 26 1.68 -6.55 5.74
CA CYS A 26 0.76 -5.43 5.50
C CYS A 26 0.85 -4.38 6.59
N LEU A 27 0.98 -4.77 7.86
CA LEU A 27 1.16 -3.83 8.96
C LEU A 27 2.45 -3.03 8.84
N LEU A 28 3.54 -3.67 8.41
CA LEU A 28 4.81 -2.97 8.18
C LEU A 28 4.67 -1.90 7.09
N VAL A 29 4.07 -2.27 5.97
CA VAL A 29 3.89 -1.36 4.83
C VAL A 29 2.91 -0.24 5.20
N GLU A 30 1.78 -0.58 5.82
CA GLU A 30 0.77 0.40 6.26
C GLU A 30 1.39 1.42 7.21
N GLY A 31 2.12 0.98 8.22
CA GLY A 31 2.77 1.88 9.19
C GLY A 31 3.73 2.85 8.52
N GLN A 32 4.53 2.38 7.58
CA GLN A 32 5.47 3.22 6.85
C GLN A 32 4.73 4.16 5.89
N ALA A 33 3.68 3.69 5.22
CA ALA A 33 2.88 4.53 4.33
C ALA A 33 2.21 5.68 5.11
N VAL A 34 1.68 5.40 6.30
CA VAL A 34 1.11 6.43 7.18
C VAL A 34 2.18 7.45 7.56
N ALA A 35 3.39 6.99 7.88
CA ALA A 35 4.49 7.88 8.25
C ALA A 35 4.95 8.76 7.07
N LEU A 36 4.89 8.24 5.85
CA LEU A 36 5.33 8.95 4.64
C LEU A 36 4.24 9.85 4.07
N ALA A 37 2.96 9.61 4.38
CA ALA A 37 1.86 10.45 3.90
C ALA A 37 1.99 11.86 4.47
N THR A 38 1.76 12.85 3.64
CA THR A 38 1.93 14.26 4.05
C THR A 38 0.91 14.66 5.10
N VAL A 39 1.31 15.60 5.98
CA VAL A 39 0.44 16.12 7.04
C VAL A 39 -0.77 16.86 6.45
N GLN A 40 -0.58 17.50 5.28
CA GLN A 40 -1.66 18.21 4.58
C GLN A 40 -2.77 17.27 4.10
N THR A 41 -2.52 15.97 4.06
CA THR A 41 -3.48 14.96 3.66
C THR A 41 -3.91 14.09 4.84
N ALA A 42 -4.29 14.71 5.96
CA ALA A 42 -4.71 13.98 7.16
C ALA A 42 -5.80 12.96 6.87
N ARG A 43 -6.77 13.29 6.01
CA ARG A 43 -7.82 12.37 5.57
C ARG A 43 -7.22 11.16 4.86
N LEU A 44 -6.22 11.36 4.00
CA LEU A 44 -5.52 10.28 3.33
C LEU A 44 -4.76 9.40 4.33
N ARG A 45 -3.98 10.01 5.22
CA ARG A 45 -3.24 9.26 6.26
C ARG A 45 -4.15 8.38 7.10
N ASN A 46 -5.29 8.92 7.52
CA ASN A 46 -6.25 8.22 8.36
C ASN A 46 -7.01 7.12 7.61
N SER A 47 -7.00 7.16 6.27
CA SER A 47 -7.69 6.18 5.43
C SER A 47 -6.80 5.02 4.99
N ILE A 48 -5.49 5.12 5.21
CA ILE A 48 -4.55 4.05 4.82
C ILE A 48 -4.82 2.83 5.70
N ASP A 49 -5.09 1.72 5.06
CA ASP A 49 -5.47 0.48 5.72
C ASP A 49 -4.97 -0.70 4.91
N HIS A 50 -5.16 -1.89 5.45
CA HIS A 50 -4.79 -3.12 4.78
C HIS A 50 -5.96 -4.10 4.78
N THR A 51 -5.93 -5.02 3.83
CA THR A 51 -6.87 -6.13 3.73
C THR A 51 -6.09 -7.35 3.29
N VAL A 52 -6.39 -8.51 3.87
CA VAL A 52 -5.79 -9.77 3.47
C VAL A 52 -6.89 -10.69 2.94
N ASP A 53 -6.73 -11.12 1.68
CA ASP A 53 -7.55 -12.17 1.10
C ASP A 53 -6.92 -13.51 1.47
N GLU A 54 -7.53 -14.20 2.43
CA GLU A 54 -6.99 -15.47 2.96
C GLU A 54 -7.11 -16.62 1.97
N ASP A 55 -8.09 -16.57 1.07
CA ASP A 55 -8.30 -17.61 0.07
C ASP A 55 -7.27 -17.52 -1.06
N GLU A 56 -7.04 -16.33 -1.57
CA GLU A 56 -6.09 -16.08 -2.65
C GLU A 56 -4.66 -15.84 -2.13
N LEU A 57 -4.48 -15.67 -0.84
CA LEU A 57 -3.21 -15.34 -0.19
C LEU A 57 -2.58 -14.08 -0.78
N ILE A 58 -3.35 -13.00 -0.79
CA ILE A 58 -2.91 -11.68 -1.25
C ILE A 58 -3.18 -10.65 -0.17
N GLY A 59 -2.19 -9.84 0.14
CA GLY A 59 -2.33 -8.69 1.02
C GLY A 59 -2.41 -7.41 0.20
N TYR A 60 -3.27 -6.50 0.63
CA TYR A 60 -3.46 -5.19 0.00
C TYR A 60 -3.22 -4.10 1.03
N VAL A 61 -2.49 -3.06 0.65
CA VAL A 61 -2.34 -1.84 1.44
C VAL A 61 -2.71 -0.66 0.56
N GLY A 62 -3.56 0.21 1.04
CA GLY A 62 -3.97 1.36 0.25
C GLY A 62 -4.99 2.23 0.95
N SER A 63 -5.63 3.09 0.17
CA SER A 63 -6.62 4.03 0.64
C SER A 63 -7.83 4.01 -0.29
N ASN A 64 -9.02 4.19 0.29
CA ASN A 64 -10.27 4.34 -0.46
C ASN A 64 -10.60 5.81 -0.77
N VAL A 65 -9.73 6.73 -0.42
CA VAL A 65 -9.91 8.15 -0.73
C VAL A 65 -9.69 8.38 -2.22
N GLU A 66 -10.60 9.06 -2.88
CA GLU A 66 -10.60 9.20 -4.34
C GLU A 66 -9.37 9.92 -4.90
N TYR A 67 -8.75 10.82 -4.13
CA TYR A 67 -7.55 11.53 -4.60
C TYR A 67 -6.23 10.82 -4.27
N ALA A 68 -6.27 9.65 -3.63
CA ALA A 68 -5.08 8.93 -3.19
C ALA A 68 -4.10 8.61 -4.33
N VAL A 69 -4.63 8.19 -5.48
CA VAL A 69 -3.82 7.87 -6.65
C VAL A 69 -3.06 9.10 -7.18
N TYR A 70 -3.67 10.27 -7.09
CA TYR A 70 -3.05 11.51 -7.57
C TYR A 70 -1.93 11.99 -6.64
N VAL A 71 -2.04 11.72 -5.35
CA VAL A 71 -0.94 12.00 -4.40
C VAL A 71 0.26 11.11 -4.71
N GLU A 72 0.03 9.83 -4.98
CA GLU A 72 1.10 8.88 -5.29
C GLU A 72 1.80 9.22 -6.62
N PHE A 73 1.04 9.52 -7.67
CA PHE A 73 1.55 9.61 -9.05
C PHE A 73 1.61 11.03 -9.62
N GLY A 74 1.08 12.03 -8.90
CA GLY A 74 1.04 13.41 -9.39
C GLY A 74 -0.11 13.70 -10.33
N THR A 75 -0.28 14.96 -10.68
CA THR A 75 -1.36 15.44 -11.56
C THR A 75 -0.85 16.45 -12.56
N GLY A 76 -1.63 16.70 -13.60
CA GLY A 76 -1.35 17.74 -14.58
C GLY A 76 -0.04 17.50 -15.31
N GLU A 77 0.75 18.55 -15.45
CA GLU A 77 2.07 18.48 -16.09
C GLU A 77 3.04 17.57 -15.34
N PHE A 78 2.79 17.32 -14.06
CA PHE A 78 3.66 16.53 -13.19
C PHE A 78 3.24 15.06 -13.10
N ALA A 79 2.15 14.64 -13.76
CA ALA A 79 1.72 13.24 -13.72
C ALA A 79 2.81 12.33 -14.29
N GLU A 80 3.21 11.31 -13.52
CA GLU A 80 4.32 10.41 -13.88
C GLU A 80 4.10 9.68 -15.21
N ASN A 81 2.84 9.34 -15.54
CA ASN A 81 2.52 8.64 -16.79
C ASN A 81 2.47 9.56 -18.01
N GLY A 82 2.67 10.87 -17.82
CA GLY A 82 2.62 11.85 -18.90
C GLY A 82 1.22 12.12 -19.47
N GLN A 83 0.17 11.52 -18.89
CA GLN A 83 -1.20 11.63 -19.40
C GLN A 83 -2.05 12.61 -18.58
N GLY A 84 -1.45 13.37 -17.69
CA GLY A 84 -2.15 14.40 -16.93
C GLY A 84 -2.58 15.57 -17.83
N ARG A 85 -3.50 16.36 -17.32
CA ARG A 85 -4.01 17.55 -18.01
C ARG A 85 -2.88 18.53 -18.31
N LYS A 86 -2.79 18.98 -19.54
CA LYS A 86 -1.76 19.92 -20.01
C LYS A 86 -2.27 21.35 -19.99
N GLY A 87 -1.34 22.30 -19.89
CA GLY A 87 -1.62 23.73 -19.99
C GLY A 87 -2.08 24.41 -18.70
N GLY A 88 -2.15 23.66 -17.60
CA GLY A 88 -2.63 24.21 -16.34
C GLY A 88 -4.13 24.45 -16.32
N TRP A 89 -4.65 24.81 -15.17
CA TRP A 89 -6.07 25.16 -15.03
C TRP A 89 -6.31 26.03 -13.80
N VAL A 90 -7.50 26.63 -13.75
CA VAL A 90 -7.96 27.41 -12.60
C VAL A 90 -8.92 26.56 -11.80
N TYR A 91 -8.81 26.60 -10.49
CA TYR A 91 -9.74 25.93 -9.60
C TYR A 91 -10.14 26.86 -8.45
N GLN A 92 -11.27 26.55 -7.83
CA GLN A 92 -11.79 27.30 -6.69
C GLN A 92 -11.66 26.44 -5.44
N ASP A 93 -11.10 27.00 -4.37
CA ASP A 93 -11.01 26.30 -3.10
C ASP A 93 -12.35 26.36 -2.33
N PRO A 94 -12.49 25.64 -1.21
CA PRO A 94 -13.71 25.67 -0.41
C PRO A 94 -14.10 27.05 0.14
N SER A 95 -13.13 27.97 0.23
CA SER A 95 -13.39 29.36 0.67
C SER A 95 -13.94 30.25 -0.44
N GLY A 96 -13.98 29.74 -1.69
CA GLY A 96 -14.40 30.49 -2.86
C GLY A 96 -13.29 31.24 -3.57
N GLU A 97 -12.06 31.13 -3.12
CA GLU A 97 -10.90 31.78 -3.74
C GLU A 97 -10.41 31.00 -4.94
N TRP A 98 -10.02 31.68 -6.04
CA TRP A 98 -9.57 31.08 -7.27
C TRP A 98 -8.03 31.00 -7.32
N PHE A 99 -7.54 29.88 -7.79
CA PHE A 99 -6.10 29.61 -7.93
C PHE A 99 -5.82 28.98 -9.30
N PHE A 100 -4.62 29.25 -9.81
CA PHE A 100 -4.10 28.58 -11.01
C PHE A 100 -3.11 27.50 -10.60
N THR A 101 -3.10 26.37 -11.31
CA THR A 101 -2.15 25.30 -11.06
C THR A 101 -1.70 24.63 -12.37
N TRP A 102 -0.47 24.16 -12.39
CA TRP A 102 0.05 23.26 -13.41
C TRP A 102 -0.17 21.78 -13.04
N GLY A 103 -0.68 21.52 -11.88
CA GLY A 103 -0.81 20.21 -11.27
C GLY A 103 0.01 20.10 -10.00
N GLN A 104 0.11 18.89 -9.46
CA GLN A 104 0.90 18.59 -8.28
C GLN A 104 1.98 17.59 -8.60
N GLU A 105 3.19 17.83 -8.08
CA GLU A 105 4.25 16.84 -8.13
C GLU A 105 3.84 15.59 -7.35
N PRO A 106 4.31 14.40 -7.77
CA PRO A 106 4.09 13.18 -7.00
C PRO A 106 4.63 13.30 -5.58
N GLN A 107 3.86 12.85 -4.62
CA GLN A 107 4.29 12.71 -3.21
C GLN A 107 4.06 11.26 -2.80
N PRO A 108 4.87 10.31 -3.32
CA PRO A 108 4.61 8.90 -3.13
C PRO A 108 4.76 8.49 -1.66
N TYR A 109 3.84 7.65 -1.22
CA TYR A 109 3.81 7.11 0.14
C TYR A 109 3.69 5.58 0.15
N LEU A 110 3.05 4.98 -0.85
CA LEU A 110 2.89 3.52 -0.94
C LEU A 110 4.13 2.83 -1.52
N ARG A 111 4.60 3.27 -2.68
CA ARG A 111 5.77 2.66 -3.32
C ARG A 111 7.02 2.73 -2.45
N PRO A 112 7.36 3.90 -1.86
CA PRO A 112 8.49 3.96 -0.94
C PRO A 112 8.29 3.10 0.31
N ALA A 113 7.06 2.99 0.82
CA ALA A 113 6.76 2.16 1.99
C ALA A 113 7.09 0.69 1.72
N PHE A 114 6.76 0.17 0.54
CA PHE A 114 7.15 -1.16 0.12
C PHE A 114 8.65 -1.30 0.01
N ARG A 115 9.30 -0.38 -0.71
CA ARG A 115 10.75 -0.43 -0.95
C ARG A 115 11.55 -0.38 0.33
N GLN A 116 11.17 0.49 1.26
CA GLN A 116 11.87 0.65 2.54
C GLN A 116 11.69 -0.55 3.47
N ASN A 117 10.62 -1.32 3.30
CA ASN A 117 10.35 -2.49 4.12
C ASN A 117 10.70 -3.81 3.44
N LYS A 118 11.25 -3.79 2.23
CA LYS A 118 11.55 -5.02 1.48
C LYS A 118 12.42 -5.99 2.29
N GLY A 119 13.49 -5.49 2.88
CA GLY A 119 14.39 -6.31 3.70
C GLY A 119 13.71 -6.91 4.92
N ARG A 120 12.86 -6.13 5.59
CA ARG A 120 12.09 -6.59 6.76
C ARG A 120 11.05 -7.64 6.36
N ILE A 121 10.39 -7.45 5.22
CA ILE A 121 9.41 -8.40 4.71
C ILE A 121 10.09 -9.73 4.36
N GLU A 122 11.24 -9.68 3.71
CA GLU A 122 12.03 -10.89 3.39
C GLU A 122 12.48 -11.62 4.65
N ALA A 123 12.95 -10.89 5.67
CA ALA A 123 13.35 -11.46 6.95
C ALA A 123 12.16 -12.10 7.67
N LEU A 124 11.00 -11.45 7.64
CA LEU A 124 9.77 -11.96 8.21
C LEU A 124 9.32 -13.26 7.53
N ALA A 125 9.43 -13.32 6.22
CA ALA A 125 9.12 -14.54 5.45
C ALA A 125 10.03 -15.70 5.88
N LYS A 126 11.32 -15.46 6.01
CA LYS A 126 12.28 -16.47 6.48
C LYS A 126 11.95 -16.96 7.88
N GLU A 127 11.59 -16.03 8.78
CA GLU A 127 11.22 -16.38 10.15
C GLU A 127 9.96 -17.23 10.20
N ILE A 128 8.91 -16.82 9.53
CA ILE A 128 7.60 -17.49 9.58
C ILE A 128 7.64 -18.83 8.84
N PHE A 129 8.15 -18.85 7.61
CA PHE A 129 8.18 -20.08 6.81
C PHE A 129 9.34 -21.00 7.18
N GLY A 130 10.42 -20.46 7.71
CA GLY A 130 11.55 -21.25 8.19
C GLY A 130 11.22 -22.07 9.42
N GLY A 131 10.17 -21.71 10.17
CA GLY A 131 9.68 -22.46 11.33
C GLY A 131 8.76 -23.64 10.99
N LEU A 132 8.50 -23.86 9.71
CA LEU A 132 7.65 -24.99 9.29
C LEU A 132 8.50 -26.31 9.12
#